data_e3da13d0433606ff0944638390c67638
#
_entry.id   e3da13d0433606ff0944638390c67638
#
_cell.length_a   1.000
_cell.length_b   1.000
_cell.length_c   1.000
_cell.angle_alpha   90.00
_cell.angle_beta   90.00
_cell.angle_gamma   90.00
#
_symmetry.space_group_name_H-M   'P 1'
#
loop_
_entity.id
_entity.type
_entity.pdbx_description
1 polymer ?
#
loop_
_entity_poly.entity_id
_entity_poly.type
_entity_poly.pdbx_seq_one_letter_code
_entity_poly.pdbx_strand_id
1 'polypeptide(L)'
;MLFRSTLGAVERHFGHILSRPEMTWLNMGGGHWITKPGYDRKLLAELVRRIRERYGVEVWLEPGEAAAIHTGVLRCRVLDIFSSEGVEHAVLDVSASAHMPDTLEMPYRPDVFQIVRDASLRSARQPAVQMAGESYALAGNAGEGSHTYRLGAPTCLAGDRIGDYSFAEPLAAGDELVFDDMAHYTMVKTTFFNGVRHPDIAVQRKDGSVETVRRFTYEDFEARLG
;
A
#
# COMPACT_ATOMS: atom_id res chain seq x y z
N MET A 1 -10.35 17.11 -7.04
CA MET A 1 -10.65 17.51 -8.42
C MET A 1 -11.45 16.48 -9.20
N LEU A 2 -11.09 15.20 -9.16
CA LEU A 2 -11.79 14.08 -9.83
C LEU A 2 -13.29 14.00 -9.48
N PHE A 3 -13.62 14.14 -8.21
CA PHE A 3 -14.98 14.01 -7.68
C PHE A 3 -15.97 15.05 -8.29
N ARG A 4 -15.56 16.32 -8.45
CA ARG A 4 -16.40 17.36 -9.07
C ARG A 4 -16.67 17.07 -10.53
N SER A 5 -15.68 16.57 -11.28
CA SER A 5 -15.83 16.25 -12.71
C SER A 5 -16.71 15.02 -12.91
N THR A 6 -16.52 13.99 -12.09
CA THR A 6 -17.36 12.76 -12.09
C THR A 6 -18.82 13.09 -11.80
N LEU A 7 -19.08 13.87 -10.75
CA LEU A 7 -20.43 14.30 -10.42
C LEU A 7 -21.06 15.11 -11.55
N GLY A 8 -20.30 16.06 -12.15
CA GLY A 8 -20.77 16.81 -13.30
C GLY A 8 -21.13 15.94 -14.51
N ALA A 9 -20.39 14.84 -14.74
CA ALA A 9 -20.73 13.86 -15.76
C ALA A 9 -22.01 13.08 -15.40
N VAL A 10 -22.14 12.62 -14.16
CA VAL A 10 -23.36 11.96 -13.68
C VAL A 10 -24.59 12.86 -13.85
N GLU A 11 -24.52 14.13 -13.45
CA GLU A 11 -25.62 15.07 -13.60
C GLU A 11 -25.99 15.30 -15.07
N ARG A 12 -25.01 15.42 -15.99
CA ARG A 12 -25.27 15.60 -17.43
C ARG A 12 -25.94 14.41 -18.08
N HIS A 13 -25.48 13.19 -17.74
CA HIS A 13 -25.94 11.97 -18.42
C HIS A 13 -27.10 11.30 -17.71
N PHE A 14 -27.20 11.41 -16.40
CA PHE A 14 -28.16 10.67 -15.57
C PHE A 14 -29.04 11.55 -14.69
N GLY A 15 -28.93 12.90 -14.79
CA GLY A 15 -29.73 13.81 -13.99
C GLY A 15 -31.25 13.61 -14.15
N HIS A 16 -31.71 13.24 -15.36
CA HIS A 16 -33.10 12.91 -15.63
C HIS A 16 -33.56 11.62 -14.94
N ILE A 17 -32.64 10.69 -14.69
CA ILE A 17 -32.91 9.46 -13.91
C ILE A 17 -32.95 9.79 -12.43
N LEU A 18 -31.95 10.55 -11.93
CA LEU A 18 -31.89 10.93 -10.53
C LEU A 18 -33.11 11.75 -10.06
N SER A 19 -33.80 12.42 -11.00
CA SER A 19 -35.01 13.19 -10.72
C SER A 19 -36.30 12.35 -10.68
N ARG A 20 -36.25 11.04 -10.91
CA ARG A 20 -37.42 10.17 -10.86
C ARG A 20 -37.83 9.88 -9.42
N PRO A 21 -39.13 9.79 -9.11
CA PRO A 21 -39.62 9.53 -7.74
C PRO A 21 -39.13 8.21 -7.13
N GLU A 22 -38.80 7.22 -7.96
CA GLU A 22 -38.30 5.91 -7.53
C GLU A 22 -36.82 5.95 -7.08
N MET A 23 -36.08 7.02 -7.42
CA MET A 23 -34.69 7.18 -7.04
C MET A 23 -34.60 7.74 -5.64
N THR A 24 -34.21 6.88 -4.71
CA THR A 24 -34.11 7.22 -3.29
C THR A 24 -32.67 7.38 -2.78
N TRP A 25 -31.71 6.88 -3.55
CA TRP A 25 -30.27 6.99 -3.21
C TRP A 25 -29.39 7.03 -4.44
N LEU A 26 -28.18 7.55 -4.26
CA LEU A 26 -27.07 7.52 -5.21
C LEU A 26 -25.81 7.02 -4.52
N ASN A 27 -25.28 5.89 -4.98
CA ASN A 27 -23.99 5.39 -4.54
C ASN A 27 -22.89 5.98 -5.42
N MET A 28 -21.95 6.69 -4.82
CA MET A 28 -20.83 7.34 -5.51
C MET A 28 -19.54 6.48 -5.46
N GLY A 29 -19.64 5.26 -4.96
CA GLY A 29 -18.58 4.27 -4.93
C GLY A 29 -17.46 4.57 -3.95
N GLY A 30 -16.33 3.90 -4.17
CA GLY A 30 -15.11 4.03 -3.37
C GLY A 30 -14.14 5.09 -3.88
N GLY A 31 -12.86 4.96 -3.49
CA GLY A 31 -11.78 5.88 -3.87
C GLY A 31 -11.82 7.24 -3.15
N HIS A 32 -12.65 7.41 -2.15
CA HIS A 32 -12.73 8.61 -1.33
C HIS A 32 -11.78 8.50 -0.13
N TRP A 33 -10.58 9.02 -0.24
CA TRP A 33 -9.55 8.97 0.82
C TRP A 33 -9.80 10.00 1.91
N ILE A 34 -10.98 9.93 2.55
CA ILE A 34 -11.47 10.93 3.52
C ILE A 34 -10.60 11.08 4.76
N THR A 35 -9.77 10.09 5.07
CA THR A 35 -8.82 10.09 6.19
C THR A 35 -7.43 10.57 5.80
N LYS A 36 -7.12 10.65 4.48
CA LYS A 36 -5.81 11.09 3.99
C LYS A 36 -5.57 12.58 4.29
N PRO A 37 -4.39 12.96 4.81
CA PRO A 37 -4.03 14.36 4.97
C PRO A 37 -4.17 15.13 3.65
N GLY A 38 -4.75 16.32 3.71
CA GLY A 38 -4.98 17.17 2.52
C GLY A 38 -6.19 16.80 1.67
N TYR A 39 -6.96 15.75 2.00
CA TYR A 39 -8.22 15.47 1.31
C TYR A 39 -9.27 16.56 1.60
N ASP A 40 -9.89 17.11 0.56
CA ASP A 40 -10.87 18.19 0.68
C ASP A 40 -12.25 17.67 1.13
N ARG A 41 -12.37 17.42 2.44
CA ARG A 41 -13.63 16.97 3.07
C ARG A 41 -14.74 18.01 3.00
N LYS A 42 -14.37 19.31 2.93
CA LYS A 42 -15.36 20.40 2.81
C LYS A 42 -16.04 20.33 1.45
N LEU A 43 -15.25 20.23 0.37
CA LEU A 43 -15.79 20.07 -0.98
C LEU A 43 -16.66 18.82 -1.09
N LEU A 44 -16.23 17.67 -0.51
CA LEU A 44 -17.06 16.45 -0.50
C LEU A 44 -18.41 16.71 0.16
N ALA A 45 -18.42 17.30 1.34
CA ALA A 45 -19.66 17.59 2.08
C ALA A 45 -20.59 18.57 1.33
N GLU A 46 -20.01 19.57 0.65
CA GLU A 46 -20.78 20.52 -0.18
C GLU A 46 -21.43 19.81 -1.37
N LEU A 47 -20.69 18.95 -2.05
CA LEU A 47 -21.20 18.21 -3.22
C LEU A 47 -22.28 17.19 -2.80
N VAL A 48 -22.11 16.49 -1.69
CA VAL A 48 -23.12 15.58 -1.14
C VAL A 48 -24.40 16.36 -0.78
N ARG A 49 -24.27 17.50 -0.09
CA ARG A 49 -25.42 18.34 0.24
C ARG A 49 -26.16 18.81 -1.00
N ARG A 50 -25.44 19.32 -2.02
CA ARG A 50 -26.01 19.76 -3.30
C ARG A 50 -26.82 18.67 -3.99
N ILE A 51 -26.34 17.43 -4.02
CA ILE A 51 -27.06 16.30 -4.65
C ILE A 51 -28.34 16.00 -3.87
N ARG A 52 -28.23 15.91 -2.54
CA ARG A 52 -29.39 15.64 -1.68
C ARG A 52 -30.48 16.70 -1.83
N GLU A 53 -30.11 17.96 -1.84
CA GLU A 53 -31.04 19.07 -2.03
C GLU A 53 -31.67 19.12 -3.42
N ARG A 54 -30.88 18.81 -4.46
CA ARG A 54 -31.34 18.89 -5.85
C ARG A 54 -32.23 17.73 -6.26
N TYR A 55 -31.93 16.51 -5.83
CA TYR A 55 -32.57 15.30 -6.31
C TYR A 55 -33.40 14.56 -5.23
N GLY A 56 -33.34 14.97 -3.98
CA GLY A 56 -34.05 14.29 -2.88
C GLY A 56 -33.51 12.91 -2.53
N VAL A 57 -32.29 12.56 -2.98
CA VAL A 57 -31.68 11.23 -2.79
C VAL A 57 -30.72 11.22 -1.62
N GLU A 58 -30.57 10.07 -0.96
CA GLU A 58 -29.46 9.79 -0.06
C GLU A 58 -28.18 9.58 -0.88
N VAL A 59 -27.02 9.97 -0.32
CA VAL A 59 -25.72 9.74 -0.95
C VAL A 59 -24.93 8.74 -0.13
N TRP A 60 -24.53 7.65 -0.77
CA TRP A 60 -23.71 6.60 -0.19
C TRP A 60 -22.30 6.67 -0.75
N LEU A 61 -21.32 6.35 0.11
CA LEU A 61 -19.91 6.27 -0.22
C LEU A 61 -19.37 4.92 0.28
N GLU A 62 -18.35 4.40 -0.40
CA GLU A 62 -17.68 3.14 -0.05
C GLU A 62 -16.16 3.36 0.16
N PRO A 63 -15.73 4.15 1.15
CA PRO A 63 -14.34 4.57 1.33
C PRO A 63 -13.48 3.47 1.97
N GLY A 64 -13.39 2.28 1.35
CA GLY A 64 -12.72 1.10 1.91
C GLY A 64 -11.25 1.34 2.29
N GLU A 65 -10.42 1.79 1.35
CA GLU A 65 -9.01 2.10 1.59
C GLU A 65 -8.83 3.17 2.67
N ALA A 66 -9.69 4.18 2.71
CA ALA A 66 -9.61 5.25 3.70
C ALA A 66 -9.76 4.75 5.16
N ALA A 67 -10.37 3.59 5.38
CA ALA A 67 -10.48 3.00 6.72
C ALA A 67 -9.18 2.36 7.20
N ALA A 68 -8.31 1.92 6.27
CA ALA A 68 -7.09 1.17 6.57
C ALA A 68 -5.79 1.85 6.09
N ILE A 69 -5.89 3.03 5.46
CA ILE A 69 -4.71 3.78 5.00
C ILE A 69 -3.80 4.14 6.19
N HIS A 70 -2.50 3.94 6.02
CA HIS A 70 -1.46 4.17 7.03
C HIS A 70 -1.69 3.41 8.36
N THR A 71 -2.25 2.20 8.29
CA THR A 71 -2.47 1.38 9.50
C THR A 71 -1.56 0.16 9.57
N GLY A 72 -0.83 -0.17 8.52
CA GLY A 72 0.05 -1.32 8.52
C GLY A 72 1.20 -1.23 7.53
N VAL A 73 2.25 -1.95 7.82
CA VAL A 73 3.47 -2.04 7.02
C VAL A 73 3.80 -3.50 6.73
N LEU A 74 4.51 -3.74 5.65
CA LEU A 74 5.13 -5.03 5.36
C LEU A 74 6.63 -4.91 5.62
N ARG A 75 7.12 -5.65 6.63
CA ARG A 75 8.56 -5.78 6.90
C ARG A 75 9.10 -6.97 6.12
N CYS A 76 10.26 -6.80 5.54
CA CYS A 76 10.95 -7.84 4.81
C CYS A 76 12.45 -7.78 5.04
N ARG A 77 13.13 -8.82 4.61
CA ARG A 77 14.58 -8.95 4.72
C ARG A 77 15.21 -9.09 3.35
N VAL A 78 16.37 -8.48 3.18
CA VAL A 78 17.25 -8.69 2.04
C VAL A 78 17.88 -10.08 2.17
N LEU A 79 17.62 -10.95 1.19
CA LEU A 79 18.17 -12.31 1.14
C LEU A 79 19.54 -12.33 0.48
N ASP A 80 19.70 -11.58 -0.61
CA ASP A 80 20.92 -11.57 -1.41
C ASP A 80 21.07 -10.26 -2.18
N ILE A 81 22.32 -9.94 -2.50
CA ILE A 81 22.69 -8.78 -3.34
C ILE A 81 23.65 -9.25 -4.41
N PHE A 82 23.38 -8.88 -5.66
CA PHE A 82 24.26 -9.19 -6.79
C PHE A 82 24.18 -8.09 -7.85
N SER A 83 25.23 -8.01 -8.67
CA SER A 83 25.29 -7.11 -9.83
C SER A 83 25.06 -7.87 -11.10
N SER A 84 24.21 -7.36 -11.98
CA SER A 84 23.98 -7.90 -13.32
C SER A 84 23.71 -6.77 -14.30
N GLU A 85 24.41 -6.79 -15.45
CA GLU A 85 24.27 -5.80 -16.53
C GLU A 85 24.41 -4.34 -16.03
N GLY A 86 25.26 -4.12 -15.03
CA GLY A 86 25.49 -2.80 -14.43
C GLY A 86 24.39 -2.31 -13.49
N VAL A 87 23.47 -3.18 -13.13
CA VAL A 87 22.41 -2.92 -12.14
C VAL A 87 22.66 -3.73 -10.88
N GLU A 88 22.66 -3.06 -9.73
CA GLU A 88 22.67 -3.73 -8.43
C GLU A 88 21.26 -4.24 -8.11
N HIS A 89 21.17 -5.51 -7.74
CA HIS A 89 19.92 -6.19 -7.38
C HIS A 89 19.91 -6.53 -5.89
N ALA A 90 18.77 -6.34 -5.24
CA ALA A 90 18.50 -6.84 -3.90
C ALA A 90 17.30 -7.78 -3.96
N VAL A 91 17.53 -9.06 -3.68
CA VAL A 91 16.46 -10.08 -3.57
C VAL A 91 15.90 -10.04 -2.15
N LEU A 92 14.58 -9.91 -2.06
CA LEU A 92 13.86 -9.81 -0.79
C LEU A 92 13.14 -11.13 -0.48
N ASP A 93 12.80 -11.37 0.79
CA ASP A 93 11.94 -12.48 1.21
C ASP A 93 10.44 -12.21 1.00
N VAL A 94 10.11 -11.12 0.31
CA VAL A 94 8.75 -10.78 -0.14
C VAL A 94 8.69 -10.70 -1.66
N SER A 95 7.49 -10.81 -2.19
CA SER A 95 7.21 -10.89 -3.63
C SER A 95 6.14 -9.89 -4.01
N ALA A 96 6.35 -9.16 -5.11
CA ALA A 96 5.32 -8.29 -5.66
C ALA A 96 4.10 -9.11 -6.08
N SER A 97 4.30 -10.22 -6.80
CA SER A 97 3.22 -11.06 -7.31
C SER A 97 2.47 -11.83 -6.22
N ALA A 98 3.17 -12.26 -5.16
CA ALA A 98 2.55 -13.06 -4.08
C ALA A 98 2.03 -12.21 -2.92
N HIS A 99 2.73 -11.14 -2.53
CA HIS A 99 2.44 -10.37 -1.32
C HIS A 99 1.94 -8.96 -1.58
N MET A 100 2.23 -8.37 -2.74
CA MET A 100 1.86 -6.99 -3.08
C MET A 100 1.36 -6.91 -4.54
N PRO A 101 0.36 -7.73 -4.96
CA PRO A 101 -0.01 -7.83 -6.37
C PRO A 101 -0.50 -6.51 -6.97
N ASP A 102 -1.04 -5.59 -6.18
CA ASP A 102 -1.46 -4.26 -6.65
C ASP A 102 -0.30 -3.42 -7.19
N THR A 103 0.94 -3.68 -6.77
CA THR A 103 2.12 -3.01 -7.36
C THR A 103 2.30 -3.36 -8.83
N LEU A 104 1.77 -4.49 -9.28
CA LEU A 104 1.80 -4.97 -10.66
C LEU A 104 0.46 -4.75 -11.39
N GLU A 105 -0.67 -5.00 -10.72
CA GLU A 105 -2.01 -4.95 -11.31
C GLU A 105 -2.53 -3.51 -11.46
N MET A 106 -2.24 -2.66 -10.50
CA MET A 106 -2.53 -1.23 -10.52
C MET A 106 -1.25 -0.44 -10.29
N PRO A 107 -0.33 -0.41 -11.27
CA PRO A 107 1.06 -0.04 -11.05
C PRO A 107 1.23 1.24 -10.24
N TYR A 108 1.75 1.09 -9.03
CA TYR A 108 2.18 2.18 -8.17
C TYR A 108 3.52 1.82 -7.54
N ARG A 109 4.25 2.83 -7.12
CA ARG A 109 5.53 2.68 -6.43
C ARG A 109 5.28 2.79 -4.93
N PRO A 110 5.34 1.69 -4.15
CA PRO A 110 5.19 1.76 -2.70
C PRO A 110 6.34 2.57 -2.09
N ASP A 111 6.04 3.24 -0.98
CA ASP A 111 7.08 3.85 -0.17
C ASP A 111 7.83 2.77 0.60
N VAL A 112 9.15 2.83 0.53
CA VAL A 112 10.06 1.88 1.17
C VAL A 112 10.95 2.64 2.13
N PHE A 113 11.09 2.14 3.35
CA PHE A 113 11.99 2.67 4.35
C PHE A 113 13.11 1.67 4.64
N GLN A 114 14.33 2.17 4.66
CA GLN A 114 15.48 1.45 5.19
C GLN A 114 15.54 1.67 6.71
N ILE A 115 15.78 0.62 7.47
CA ILE A 115 16.15 0.74 8.88
C ILE A 115 17.63 1.08 8.90
N VAL A 116 17.96 2.34 9.20
CA VAL A 116 19.32 2.86 9.14
C VAL A 116 20.05 2.69 10.46
N ARG A 117 21.37 2.43 10.37
CA ARG A 117 22.27 2.31 11.53
C ARG A 117 22.64 3.69 12.05
N ASP A 118 22.82 4.64 11.15
CA ASP A 118 23.07 6.05 11.51
C ASP A 118 21.74 6.82 11.62
N ALA A 119 21.37 7.13 12.86
CA ALA A 119 20.14 7.87 13.15
C ALA A 119 20.10 9.28 12.52
N SER A 120 21.26 9.86 12.13
CA SER A 120 21.29 11.15 11.44
C SER A 120 20.69 11.11 10.04
N LEU A 121 20.60 9.92 9.43
CA LEU A 121 19.98 9.67 8.12
C LEU A 121 18.46 9.52 8.17
N ARG A 122 17.87 9.61 9.37
CA ARG A 122 16.41 9.50 9.56
C ARG A 122 15.67 10.55 8.73
N SER A 123 14.70 10.09 7.93
CA SER A 123 13.84 10.98 7.16
C SER A 123 12.81 11.70 8.04
N ALA A 124 12.37 12.89 7.61
CA ALA A 124 11.26 13.60 8.25
C ALA A 124 9.96 12.79 8.19
N ARG A 125 9.68 12.16 7.05
CA ARG A 125 8.58 11.19 6.91
C ARG A 125 9.03 9.85 7.49
N GLN A 126 8.14 9.20 8.21
CA GLN A 126 8.36 7.91 8.84
C GLN A 126 7.27 6.92 8.39
N PRO A 127 7.50 5.59 8.45
CA PRO A 127 6.46 4.61 8.15
C PRO A 127 5.31 4.69 9.15
N ALA A 128 4.15 4.18 8.76
CA ALA A 128 2.93 4.18 9.59
C ALA A 128 3.11 3.43 10.91
N VAL A 129 3.89 2.35 10.89
CA VAL A 129 4.23 1.55 12.07
C VAL A 129 5.73 1.61 12.29
N GLN A 130 6.14 2.03 13.49
CA GLN A 130 7.54 2.18 13.88
C GLN A 130 7.84 1.30 15.09
N MET A 131 9.03 0.68 15.10
CA MET A 131 9.51 -0.09 16.24
C MET A 131 10.39 0.77 17.15
N ALA A 132 10.31 0.55 18.44
CA ALA A 132 11.13 1.27 19.41
C ALA A 132 12.63 1.02 19.15
N GLY A 133 13.40 2.11 19.14
CA GLY A 133 14.86 2.06 18.93
C GLY A 133 15.30 2.00 17.46
N GLU A 134 14.38 1.93 16.50
CA GLU A 134 14.70 1.96 15.07
C GLU A 134 14.66 3.38 14.50
N SER A 135 15.51 3.63 13.51
CA SER A 135 15.51 4.84 12.71
C SER A 135 15.28 4.50 11.25
N TYR A 136 14.42 5.27 10.58
CA TYR A 136 13.96 4.96 9.23
C TYR A 136 14.33 6.06 8.25
N ALA A 137 14.94 5.69 7.13
CA ALA A 137 15.21 6.56 6.00
C ALA A 137 14.31 6.15 4.82
N LEU A 138 13.54 7.10 4.29
CA LEU A 138 12.71 6.89 3.11
C LEU A 138 13.60 6.73 1.88
N ALA A 139 13.42 5.64 1.15
CA ALA A 139 14.13 5.40 -0.09
C ALA A 139 13.65 6.36 -1.20
N GLY A 140 14.62 6.94 -1.89
CA GLY A 140 14.41 7.83 -3.03
C GLY A 140 14.13 7.09 -4.34
N ASN A 141 13.91 7.85 -5.42
CA ASN A 141 13.87 7.30 -6.77
C ASN A 141 15.27 6.83 -7.21
N ALA A 142 15.31 5.97 -8.22
CA ALA A 142 16.59 5.52 -8.78
C ALA A 142 17.48 6.72 -9.15
N GLY A 143 18.71 6.71 -8.66
CA GLY A 143 19.70 7.76 -8.91
C GLY A 143 19.59 9.01 -8.03
N GLU A 144 18.62 9.13 -7.14
CA GLU A 144 18.54 10.24 -6.18
C GLU A 144 19.54 10.10 -5.01
N GLY A 145 20.03 8.88 -4.74
CA GLY A 145 21.00 8.58 -3.70
C GLY A 145 22.17 7.76 -4.21
N SER A 146 23.15 7.52 -3.32
CA SER A 146 24.42 6.85 -3.68
C SER A 146 24.27 5.34 -3.88
N HIS A 147 23.22 4.73 -3.33
CA HIS A 147 23.04 3.27 -3.29
C HIS A 147 21.73 2.88 -3.95
N THR A 148 21.76 2.62 -5.26
CA THR A 148 20.55 2.27 -6.03
C THR A 148 20.49 0.77 -6.26
N TYR A 149 19.35 0.17 -5.93
CA TYR A 149 19.09 -1.25 -6.13
C TYR A 149 17.75 -1.46 -6.83
N ARG A 150 17.71 -2.50 -7.64
CA ARG A 150 16.49 -3.11 -8.17
C ARG A 150 15.99 -4.13 -7.14
N LEU A 151 14.84 -3.85 -6.53
CA LEU A 151 14.22 -4.76 -5.57
C LEU A 151 13.46 -5.86 -6.32
N GLY A 152 13.88 -7.09 -6.11
CA GLY A 152 13.31 -8.30 -6.69
C GLY A 152 12.82 -9.28 -5.63
N ALA A 153 12.22 -10.37 -6.09
CA ALA A 153 11.61 -11.39 -5.26
C ALA A 153 12.17 -12.79 -5.58
N PRO A 154 11.92 -13.80 -4.71
CA PRO A 154 12.48 -15.14 -4.88
C PRO A 154 11.63 -16.03 -5.79
N THR A 155 10.71 -15.49 -6.60
CA THR A 155 9.86 -16.28 -7.50
C THR A 155 10.49 -16.46 -8.87
N CYS A 156 9.99 -17.43 -9.64
CA CYS A 156 10.44 -17.67 -11.03
C CYS A 156 9.85 -16.67 -12.03
N LEU A 157 8.95 -15.78 -11.62
CA LEU A 157 8.31 -14.81 -12.49
C LEU A 157 9.27 -13.66 -12.79
N ALA A 158 9.70 -13.52 -14.04
CA ALA A 158 10.60 -12.44 -14.45
C ALA A 158 10.06 -11.02 -14.16
N GLY A 159 8.73 -10.86 -14.11
CA GLY A 159 8.06 -9.62 -13.76
C GLY A 159 7.88 -9.40 -12.26
N ASP A 160 8.33 -10.30 -11.39
CA ASP A 160 8.24 -10.15 -9.94
C ASP A 160 9.31 -9.19 -9.42
N ARG A 161 9.13 -7.93 -9.81
CA ARG A 161 10.02 -6.81 -9.51
C ARG A 161 9.23 -5.69 -8.88
N ILE A 162 9.67 -5.26 -7.71
CA ILE A 162 8.98 -4.21 -6.94
C ILE A 162 9.30 -2.82 -7.51
N GLY A 163 10.57 -2.58 -7.86
CA GLY A 163 11.01 -1.31 -8.44
C GLY A 163 12.49 -1.01 -8.19
N ASP A 164 12.93 0.14 -8.69
CA ASP A 164 14.29 0.63 -8.51
C ASP A 164 14.28 1.75 -7.46
N TYR A 165 15.10 1.61 -6.40
CA TYR A 165 15.12 2.51 -5.24
C TYR A 165 16.55 2.90 -4.87
N SER A 166 16.72 4.15 -4.40
CA SER A 166 17.97 4.63 -3.82
C SER A 166 17.86 4.70 -2.30
N PHE A 167 18.87 4.19 -1.62
CA PHE A 167 18.94 4.08 -0.17
C PHE A 167 20.01 5.00 0.43
N ALA A 168 19.83 5.35 1.70
CA ALA A 168 20.74 6.22 2.43
C ALA A 168 22.07 5.51 2.79
N GLU A 169 22.00 4.21 3.10
CA GLU A 169 23.15 3.33 3.35
C GLU A 169 23.15 2.18 2.34
N PRO A 170 24.30 1.57 2.04
CA PRO A 170 24.34 0.37 1.21
C PRO A 170 23.58 -0.76 1.89
N LEU A 171 22.82 -1.52 1.07
CA LEU A 171 22.13 -2.72 1.54
C LEU A 171 23.11 -3.89 1.67
N ALA A 172 22.83 -4.75 2.62
CA ALA A 172 23.51 -6.04 2.80
C ALA A 172 22.49 -7.15 3.05
N ALA A 173 22.87 -8.40 2.76
CA ALA A 173 22.03 -9.55 3.13
C ALA A 173 21.78 -9.55 4.64
N GLY A 174 20.51 -9.74 5.02
CA GLY A 174 20.04 -9.65 6.39
C GLY A 174 19.49 -8.28 6.80
N ASP A 175 19.73 -7.21 6.02
CA ASP A 175 19.12 -5.90 6.30
C ASP A 175 17.60 -5.98 6.14
N GLU A 176 16.88 -5.18 6.92
CA GLU A 176 15.42 -5.11 6.88
C GLU A 176 14.93 -3.82 6.21
N LEU A 177 13.90 -4.00 5.38
CA LEU A 177 13.17 -2.92 4.73
C LEU A 177 11.71 -2.92 5.19
N VAL A 178 11.09 -1.76 5.13
CA VAL A 178 9.69 -1.56 5.54
C VAL A 178 8.93 -0.91 4.39
N PHE A 179 7.97 -1.64 3.81
CA PHE A 179 7.02 -1.11 2.85
C PHE A 179 5.83 -0.52 3.60
N ASP A 180 5.54 0.76 3.33
CA ASP A 180 4.44 1.48 4.00
C ASP A 180 3.09 1.18 3.33
N ASP A 181 2.03 1.36 4.10
CA ASP A 181 0.64 1.27 3.65
C ASP A 181 0.24 -0.09 3.05
N MET A 182 0.61 -1.18 3.75
CA MET A 182 0.45 -2.57 3.28
C MET A 182 -0.64 -3.36 4.03
N ALA A 183 -1.62 -2.68 4.68
CA ALA A 183 -2.63 -3.37 5.47
C ALA A 183 -3.91 -3.74 4.71
N HIS A 184 -4.32 -2.98 3.70
CA HIS A 184 -5.62 -3.16 3.04
C HIS A 184 -5.61 -4.23 1.94
N TYR A 185 -5.60 -3.86 0.65
CA TYR A 185 -5.60 -4.82 -0.46
C TYR A 185 -4.43 -5.79 -0.44
N THR A 186 -3.27 -5.35 0.03
CA THR A 186 -2.06 -6.18 0.13
C THR A 186 -2.32 -7.45 0.93
N MET A 187 -2.86 -7.34 2.15
CA MET A 187 -3.10 -8.50 3.00
C MET A 187 -4.15 -9.47 2.43
N VAL A 188 -5.24 -8.94 1.85
CA VAL A 188 -6.34 -9.78 1.35
C VAL A 188 -6.06 -10.40 -0.01
N LYS A 189 -5.14 -9.84 -0.79
CA LYS A 189 -4.70 -10.36 -2.09
C LYS A 189 -3.47 -11.24 -2.02
N THR A 190 -2.87 -11.43 -0.86
CA THR A 190 -1.70 -12.30 -0.66
C THR A 190 -2.00 -13.72 -1.09
N THR A 191 -1.08 -14.34 -1.83
CA THR A 191 -1.20 -15.70 -2.37
C THR A 191 0.03 -16.55 -2.02
N PHE A 192 -0.08 -17.86 -2.18
CA PHE A 192 1.04 -18.81 -2.07
C PHE A 192 1.73 -19.06 -3.42
N PHE A 193 1.70 -18.11 -4.33
CA PHE A 193 2.36 -18.28 -5.62
C PHE A 193 3.82 -18.73 -5.42
N ASN A 194 4.23 -19.73 -6.18
CA ASN A 194 5.57 -20.34 -6.14
C ASN A 194 5.96 -20.96 -4.78
N GLY A 195 4.99 -21.19 -3.88
CA GLY A 195 5.25 -21.70 -2.54
C GLY A 195 5.89 -20.68 -1.59
N VAL A 196 5.90 -19.41 -1.95
CA VAL A 196 6.42 -18.36 -1.08
C VAL A 196 5.52 -18.22 0.13
N ARG A 197 6.09 -18.30 1.33
CA ARG A 197 5.36 -18.24 2.59
C ARG A 197 4.69 -16.87 2.76
N HIS A 198 3.43 -16.85 3.22
CA HIS A 198 2.78 -15.61 3.60
C HIS A 198 3.54 -14.92 4.75
N PRO A 199 3.63 -13.59 4.75
CA PRO A 199 4.11 -12.83 5.90
C PRO A 199 3.25 -13.13 7.13
N ASP A 200 3.90 -13.28 8.28
CA ASP A 200 3.18 -13.38 9.54
C ASP A 200 2.39 -12.08 9.81
N ILE A 201 1.24 -12.19 10.44
CA ILE A 201 0.45 -11.02 10.82
C ILE A 201 0.71 -10.69 12.28
N ALA A 202 1.14 -9.47 12.54
CA ALA A 202 1.38 -8.95 13.88
C ALA A 202 0.59 -7.66 14.12
N VAL A 203 0.26 -7.39 15.36
CA VAL A 203 -0.42 -6.16 15.80
C VAL A 203 0.50 -5.43 16.76
N GLN A 204 0.81 -4.17 16.43
CA GLN A 204 1.45 -3.27 17.37
C GLN A 204 0.38 -2.63 18.26
N ARG A 205 0.52 -2.80 19.57
CA ARG A 205 -0.36 -2.23 20.57
C ARG A 205 0.03 -0.77 20.87
N LYS A 206 -0.86 -0.02 21.51
CA LYS A 206 -0.65 1.41 21.87
C LYS A 206 0.54 1.61 22.82
N ASP A 207 0.90 0.61 23.59
CA ASP A 207 2.08 0.62 24.48
C ASP A 207 3.40 0.31 23.75
N GLY A 208 3.34 0.08 22.43
CA GLY A 208 4.49 -0.27 21.59
C GLY A 208 4.81 -1.76 21.55
N SER A 209 4.14 -2.60 22.34
CA SER A 209 4.31 -4.05 22.27
C SER A 209 3.82 -4.60 20.93
N VAL A 210 4.45 -5.67 20.45
CA VAL A 210 4.08 -6.34 19.19
C VAL A 210 3.68 -7.77 19.48
N GLU A 211 2.49 -8.14 19.05
CA GLU A 211 1.92 -9.47 19.20
C GLU A 211 1.72 -10.11 17.84
N THR A 212 2.33 -11.28 17.59
CA THR A 212 2.05 -12.07 16.39
C THR A 212 0.72 -12.77 16.56
N VAL A 213 -0.29 -12.35 15.77
CA VAL A 213 -1.65 -12.89 15.83
C VAL A 213 -1.86 -14.06 14.87
N ARG A 214 -1.05 -14.16 13.82
CA ARG A 214 -1.09 -15.29 12.87
C ARG A 214 0.31 -15.58 12.35
N ARG A 215 0.69 -16.84 12.39
CA ARG A 215 1.85 -17.39 11.68
C ARG A 215 1.38 -18.29 10.55
N PHE A 216 2.09 -18.25 9.44
CA PHE A 216 1.84 -19.10 8.28
C PHE A 216 2.96 -20.12 8.15
N THR A 217 2.59 -21.37 7.86
CA THR A 217 3.50 -22.51 7.78
C THR A 217 3.33 -23.24 6.45
N TYR A 218 4.08 -24.32 6.26
CA TYR A 218 3.92 -25.20 5.09
C TYR A 218 2.53 -25.84 5.03
N GLU A 219 1.95 -26.17 6.19
CA GLU A 219 0.62 -26.77 6.28
C GLU A 219 -0.47 -25.84 5.74
N ASP A 220 -0.31 -24.52 5.87
CA ASP A 220 -1.23 -23.55 5.26
C ASP A 220 -1.16 -23.60 3.73
N PHE A 221 0.04 -23.78 3.17
CA PHE A 221 0.23 -23.96 1.73
C PHE A 221 -0.34 -25.30 1.25
N GLU A 222 -0.04 -26.39 1.94
CA GLU A 222 -0.54 -27.73 1.64
C GLU A 222 -2.07 -27.77 1.67
N ALA A 223 -2.68 -27.24 2.74
CA ALA A 223 -4.14 -27.17 2.88
C ALA A 223 -4.83 -26.33 1.79
N ARG A 224 -4.10 -25.39 1.15
CA ARG A 224 -4.62 -24.62 0.02
C ARG A 224 -4.73 -25.43 -1.26
N LEU A 225 -3.92 -26.47 -1.40
CA LEU A 225 -3.88 -27.33 -2.59
C LEU A 225 -4.82 -28.54 -2.49
N GLY A 226 -5.31 -28.90 -1.32
CA GLY A 226 -6.24 -30.00 -1.06
C GLY A 226 -5.65 -31.13 -0.29
#